data_b0d384a8e07ec1bb7603369d14e984f3
#
_entry.id   b0d384a8e07ec1bb7603369d14e984f3
#
_cell.length_a   1.000
_cell.length_b   1.000
_cell.length_c   1.000
_cell.angle_alpha   90.00
_cell.angle_beta   90.00
_cell.angle_gamma   90.00
#
_symmetry.space_group_name_H-M   'P 1'
#
loop_
_entity.id
_entity.type
_entity.pdbx_description
1 polymer ?
#
loop_
_entity_poly.entity_id
_entity_poly.type
_entity_poly.pdbx_seq_one_letter_code
_entity_poly.pdbx_strand_id
1 'polypeptide(L)'
;LSHPNTFTEKVSIWKDQACECKAKLDIVHYSEERGLVVADLKTFFTTDPEQIRRQGAKFQWPIQHAHYLHAAAVLFDVPLHLVEYKAYNIVVESAAPHDCTVVQWLDATLDSAFLTHRSMLDTLAECEVTQSWPGRAHHGNVVQIEAPDYML
;
A
#
# COMPACT_ATOMS: atom_id res chain seq x y z
N LEU A 1 2.53 17.55 15.34
CA LEU A 1 3.10 16.18 15.31
C LEU A 1 4.09 15.96 16.45
N SER A 2 3.67 16.18 17.70
CA SER A 2 4.54 16.09 18.87
C SER A 2 4.16 14.96 19.85
N HIS A 3 3.45 13.94 19.36
CA HIS A 3 3.16 12.77 20.19
C HIS A 3 4.41 11.87 20.22
N PRO A 4 4.85 11.36 21.40
CA PRO A 4 6.14 10.66 21.56
C PRO A 4 6.30 9.43 20.67
N ASN A 5 5.21 8.82 20.20
CA ASN A 5 5.22 7.63 19.36
C ASN A 5 4.78 7.91 17.91
N THR A 6 4.91 9.16 17.45
CA THR A 6 4.64 9.54 16.06
C THR A 6 5.97 9.85 15.37
N PHE A 7 6.24 9.15 14.28
CA PHE A 7 7.44 9.33 13.47
C PHE A 7 7.06 9.71 12.05
N THR A 8 7.94 10.47 11.41
CA THR A 8 7.86 10.80 9.98
C THR A 8 9.08 10.25 9.25
N GLU A 9 8.92 9.97 7.95
CA GLU A 9 10.01 9.53 7.07
C GLU A 9 10.77 8.30 7.61
N LYS A 10 10.05 7.41 8.33
CA LYS A 10 10.68 6.27 9.01
C LYS A 10 10.86 5.09 8.08
N VAL A 11 12.08 4.56 8.05
CA VAL A 11 12.40 3.35 7.29
C VAL A 11 12.27 2.12 8.18
N SER A 12 11.59 1.11 7.66
CA SER A 12 11.52 -0.25 8.22
C SER A 12 12.06 -1.24 7.20
N ILE A 13 12.86 -2.20 7.64
CA ILE A 13 13.41 -3.30 6.83
C ILE A 13 13.14 -4.59 7.59
N TRP A 14 12.58 -5.58 6.90
CA TRP A 14 12.28 -6.87 7.51
C TRP A 14 12.39 -8.00 6.49
N LYS A 15 12.38 -9.22 6.98
CA LYS A 15 12.34 -10.40 6.12
C LYS A 15 10.97 -11.07 6.23
N ASP A 16 10.35 -11.33 5.09
CA ASP A 16 9.11 -12.09 4.98
C ASP A 16 9.37 -13.30 4.09
N GLN A 17 9.39 -14.50 4.70
CA GLN A 17 9.83 -15.73 4.02
C GLN A 17 11.22 -15.58 3.37
N ALA A 18 11.31 -15.76 2.04
CA ALA A 18 12.54 -15.60 1.27
C ALA A 18 12.81 -14.14 0.84
N CYS A 19 11.84 -13.25 1.04
CA CYS A 19 11.90 -11.88 0.53
C CYS A 19 12.45 -10.91 1.57
N GLU A 20 13.37 -10.05 1.19
CA GLU A 20 13.72 -8.85 1.94
C GLU A 20 12.76 -7.73 1.58
N CYS A 21 12.06 -7.22 2.59
CA CYS A 21 11.07 -6.16 2.46
C CYS A 21 11.59 -4.86 3.05
N LYS A 22 11.20 -3.75 2.44
CA LYS A 22 11.54 -2.41 2.89
C LYS A 22 10.39 -1.46 2.65
N ALA A 23 10.12 -0.60 3.62
CA ALA A 23 9.20 0.52 3.47
C ALA A 23 9.80 1.80 4.06
N LYS A 24 9.46 2.94 3.46
CA LYS A 24 9.66 4.26 4.02
C LYS A 24 8.28 4.86 4.28
N LEU A 25 7.97 5.06 5.55
CA LEU A 25 6.66 5.50 6.01
C LEU A 25 6.66 7.02 6.15
N ASP A 26 5.76 7.71 5.46
CA ASP A 26 5.66 9.17 5.55
C ASP A 26 5.27 9.60 6.97
N ILE A 27 4.21 8.98 7.52
CA ILE A 27 3.79 9.18 8.91
C ILE A 27 3.39 7.83 9.49
N VAL A 28 3.91 7.53 10.68
CA VAL A 28 3.54 6.32 11.43
C VAL A 28 3.37 6.65 12.91
N HIS A 29 2.36 6.07 13.52
CA HIS A 29 2.06 6.20 14.94
C HIS A 29 1.63 4.86 15.54
N TYR A 30 1.99 4.63 16.79
CA TYR A 30 1.45 3.55 17.61
C TYR A 30 1.17 4.02 19.03
N SER A 31 0.04 3.64 19.57
CA SER A 31 -0.26 3.71 21.00
C SER A 31 -1.27 2.61 21.35
N GLU A 32 -1.30 2.18 22.61
CA GLU A 32 -2.28 1.19 23.08
C GLU A 32 -3.73 1.67 22.92
N GLU A 33 -3.96 2.98 23.02
CA GLU A 33 -5.29 3.60 22.88
C GLU A 33 -5.77 3.65 21.43
N ARG A 34 -4.87 3.94 20.47
CA ARG A 34 -5.22 4.24 19.07
C ARG A 34 -4.84 3.12 18.11
N GLY A 35 -4.09 2.14 18.59
CA GLY A 35 -3.52 1.11 17.74
C GLY A 35 -2.43 1.64 16.81
N LEU A 36 -2.25 0.97 15.70
CA LEU A 36 -1.26 1.26 14.68
C LEU A 36 -1.88 2.16 13.60
N VAL A 37 -1.25 3.29 13.32
CA VAL A 37 -1.73 4.25 12.32
C VAL A 37 -0.62 4.51 11.30
N VAL A 38 -0.96 4.37 10.04
CA VAL A 38 -0.10 4.81 8.92
C VAL A 38 -0.82 5.88 8.11
N ALA A 39 -0.11 6.93 7.71
CA ALA A 39 -0.63 7.91 6.78
C ALA A 39 0.41 8.20 5.70
N ASP A 40 -0.04 8.25 4.47
CA ASP A 40 0.78 8.40 3.28
C ASP A 40 0.33 9.65 2.51
N LEU A 41 1.29 10.50 2.17
CA LEU A 41 1.06 11.78 1.50
C LEU A 41 1.00 11.59 -0.01
N LYS A 42 -0.06 12.05 -0.62
CA LYS A 42 -0.27 11.99 -2.08
C LYS A 42 -0.53 13.37 -2.65
N THR A 43 0.09 13.67 -3.76
CA THR A 43 -0.31 14.82 -4.60
C THR A 43 -1.23 14.31 -5.72
N PHE A 44 -2.34 15.02 -5.93
CA PHE A 44 -3.30 14.68 -6.96
C PHE A 44 -3.91 15.96 -7.54
N PHE A 45 -4.64 15.86 -8.65
CA PHE A 45 -5.20 17.07 -9.29
C PHE A 45 -6.51 17.54 -8.65
N THR A 46 -7.11 16.76 -7.75
CA THR A 46 -8.39 17.07 -7.09
C THR A 46 -8.48 16.39 -5.72
N THR A 47 -9.27 16.96 -4.83
CA THR A 47 -9.66 16.39 -3.53
C THR A 47 -11.02 15.71 -3.57
N ASP A 48 -11.66 15.57 -4.74
CA ASP A 48 -12.93 14.85 -4.91
C ASP A 48 -12.79 13.36 -4.49
N PRO A 49 -13.60 12.88 -3.51
CA PRO A 49 -13.43 11.54 -2.96
C PRO A 49 -13.64 10.41 -3.98
N GLU A 50 -14.53 10.59 -4.97
CA GLU A 50 -14.77 9.56 -5.98
C GLU A 50 -13.58 9.44 -6.95
N GLN A 51 -12.96 10.55 -7.31
CA GLN A 51 -11.75 10.57 -8.12
C GLN A 51 -10.57 9.96 -7.35
N ILE A 52 -10.43 10.29 -6.06
CA ILE A 52 -9.42 9.70 -5.18
C ILE A 52 -9.62 8.18 -5.09
N ARG A 53 -10.86 7.71 -4.91
CA ARG A 53 -11.20 6.28 -4.85
C ARG A 53 -10.75 5.55 -6.12
N ARG A 54 -11.07 6.10 -7.30
CA ARG A 54 -10.66 5.53 -8.61
C ARG A 54 -9.16 5.51 -8.79
N GLN A 55 -8.50 6.60 -8.42
CA GLN A 55 -7.04 6.71 -8.49
C GLN A 55 -6.37 5.71 -7.55
N GLY A 56 -6.82 5.64 -6.30
CA GLY A 56 -6.31 4.72 -5.30
C GLY A 56 -6.46 3.25 -5.72
N ALA A 57 -7.59 2.90 -6.34
CA ALA A 57 -7.79 1.57 -6.91
C ALA A 57 -6.82 1.31 -8.08
N LYS A 58 -6.68 2.26 -9.01
CA LYS A 58 -5.79 2.16 -10.16
C LYS A 58 -4.31 1.97 -9.76
N PHE A 59 -3.86 2.70 -8.75
CA PHE A 59 -2.48 2.67 -8.26
C PHE A 59 -2.29 1.76 -7.04
N GLN A 60 -3.33 0.99 -6.68
CA GLN A 60 -3.27 -0.01 -5.61
C GLN A 60 -2.84 0.56 -4.25
N TRP A 61 -3.27 1.79 -3.89
CA TRP A 61 -2.95 2.40 -2.61
C TRP A 61 -3.33 1.55 -1.40
N PRO A 62 -4.47 0.81 -1.37
CA PRO A 62 -4.77 -0.10 -0.27
C PRO A 62 -3.71 -1.19 -0.09
N ILE A 63 -3.15 -1.74 -1.18
CA ILE A 63 -2.09 -2.76 -1.11
C ILE A 63 -0.78 -2.15 -0.57
N GLN A 64 -0.47 -0.91 -0.96
CA GLN A 64 0.65 -0.16 -0.37
C GLN A 64 0.46 0.00 1.14
N HIS A 65 -0.78 0.31 1.59
CA HIS A 65 -1.08 0.42 3.02
C HIS A 65 -0.96 -0.92 3.75
N ALA A 66 -1.35 -2.04 3.15
CA ALA A 66 -1.13 -3.36 3.72
C ALA A 66 0.38 -3.60 3.97
N HIS A 67 1.23 -3.25 3.00
CA HIS A 67 2.69 -3.31 3.15
C HIS A 67 3.20 -2.36 4.24
N TYR A 68 2.68 -1.14 4.31
CA TYR A 68 3.06 -0.14 5.31
C TYR A 68 2.64 -0.52 6.73
N LEU A 69 1.48 -1.15 6.90
CA LEU A 69 1.03 -1.66 8.20
C LEU A 69 1.92 -2.81 8.70
N HIS A 70 2.36 -3.70 7.81
CA HIS A 70 3.37 -4.70 8.15
C HIS A 70 4.70 -4.05 8.58
N ALA A 71 5.18 -3.09 7.81
CA ALA A 71 6.40 -2.35 8.12
C ALA A 71 6.32 -1.63 9.48
N ALA A 72 5.16 -1.04 9.77
CA ALA A 72 4.90 -0.36 11.02
C ALA A 72 4.81 -1.34 12.21
N ALA A 73 4.17 -2.49 12.02
CA ALA A 73 4.12 -3.56 13.02
C ALA A 73 5.53 -4.05 13.42
N VAL A 74 6.41 -4.23 12.43
CA VAL A 74 7.82 -4.56 12.66
C VAL A 74 8.54 -3.43 13.40
N LEU A 75 8.30 -2.18 13.00
CA LEU A 75 8.96 -1.01 13.59
C LEU A 75 8.66 -0.85 15.09
N PHE A 76 7.43 -1.15 15.50
CA PHE A 76 6.99 -1.03 16.89
C PHE A 76 7.03 -2.36 17.67
N ASP A 77 7.50 -3.43 17.03
CA ASP A 77 7.54 -4.79 17.60
C ASP A 77 6.16 -5.23 18.15
N VAL A 78 5.12 -5.01 17.35
CA VAL A 78 3.74 -5.39 17.70
C VAL A 78 3.18 -6.40 16.71
N PRO A 79 2.44 -7.42 17.15
CA PRO A 79 1.81 -8.39 16.25
C PRO A 79 0.58 -7.74 15.57
N LEU A 80 0.65 -7.52 14.26
CA LEU A 80 -0.38 -6.82 13.50
C LEU A 80 -1.79 -7.40 13.68
N HIS A 81 -1.91 -8.71 13.87
CA HIS A 81 -3.19 -9.40 14.06
C HIS A 81 -3.82 -9.23 15.48
N LEU A 82 -3.10 -8.62 16.41
CA LEU A 82 -3.56 -8.37 17.79
C LEU A 82 -3.78 -6.89 18.09
N VAL A 83 -3.50 -6.00 17.17
CA VAL A 83 -3.65 -4.56 17.36
C VAL A 83 -4.65 -3.97 16.38
N GLU A 84 -5.40 -2.97 16.81
CA GLU A 84 -6.19 -2.17 15.89
C GLU A 84 -5.27 -1.40 14.95
N TYR A 85 -5.72 -1.18 13.71
CA TYR A 85 -4.96 -0.41 12.74
C TYR A 85 -5.84 0.49 11.88
N LYS A 86 -5.25 1.57 11.39
CA LYS A 86 -5.90 2.51 10.46
C LYS A 86 -4.90 2.98 9.41
N ALA A 87 -5.39 3.14 8.20
CA ALA A 87 -4.60 3.61 7.08
C ALA A 87 -5.27 4.82 6.40
N TYR A 88 -4.49 5.88 6.22
CA TYR A 88 -4.95 7.15 5.66
C TYR A 88 -4.11 7.57 4.47
N ASN A 89 -4.74 8.19 3.48
CA ASN A 89 -4.03 9.05 2.54
C ASN A 89 -4.35 10.52 2.84
N ILE A 90 -3.32 11.33 2.93
CA ILE A 90 -3.42 12.79 2.97
C ILE A 90 -3.22 13.27 1.53
N VAL A 91 -4.30 13.69 0.88
CA VAL A 91 -4.29 14.07 -0.52
C VAL A 91 -4.28 15.58 -0.64
N VAL A 92 -3.27 16.12 -1.31
CA VAL A 92 -3.10 17.57 -1.55
C VAL A 92 -3.20 17.83 -3.05
N GLU A 93 -3.96 18.84 -3.42
CA GLU A 93 -4.05 19.26 -4.82
C GLU A 93 -2.72 19.80 -5.33
N SER A 94 -2.34 19.35 -6.51
CA SER A 94 -1.12 19.78 -7.18
C SER A 94 -1.20 21.20 -7.78
N ALA A 95 -2.42 21.75 -7.91
CA ALA A 95 -2.70 23.08 -8.44
C ALA A 95 -3.44 23.94 -7.41
N ALA A 96 -3.38 25.25 -7.55
CA ALA A 96 -4.14 26.17 -6.67
C ALA A 96 -5.65 25.89 -6.76
N PRO A 97 -6.40 25.92 -5.62
CA PRO A 97 -6.00 26.47 -4.31
C PRO A 97 -5.15 25.55 -3.41
N HIS A 98 -4.69 24.39 -3.89
CA HIS A 98 -3.95 23.40 -3.11
C HIS A 98 -4.77 22.85 -1.92
N ASP A 99 -6.03 22.55 -2.17
CA ASP A 99 -6.91 21.98 -1.17
C ASP A 99 -6.35 20.65 -0.67
N CYS A 100 -6.75 20.27 0.55
CA CYS A 100 -6.25 19.08 1.20
C CYS A 100 -7.41 18.29 1.82
N THR A 101 -7.41 16.98 1.60
CA THR A 101 -8.35 16.07 2.22
C THR A 101 -7.64 14.86 2.82
N VAL A 102 -8.24 14.28 3.85
CA VAL A 102 -7.78 13.04 4.45
C VAL A 102 -8.82 11.96 4.19
N VAL A 103 -8.40 10.88 3.56
CA VAL A 103 -9.26 9.72 3.30
C VAL A 103 -8.76 8.52 4.11
N GLN A 104 -9.70 7.79 4.69
CA GLN A 104 -9.45 6.53 5.40
C GLN A 104 -9.95 5.38 4.53
N TRP A 105 -9.15 4.34 4.38
CA TRP A 105 -9.59 3.11 3.78
C TRP A 105 -10.40 2.28 4.78
N LEU A 106 -11.53 1.74 4.32
CA LEU A 106 -12.39 0.87 5.13
C LEU A 106 -11.69 -0.46 5.42
N ASP A 107 -11.99 -1.06 6.56
CA ASP A 107 -11.40 -2.32 6.99
C ASP A 107 -11.56 -3.43 5.95
N ALA A 108 -12.76 -3.60 5.37
CA ALA A 108 -13.00 -4.58 4.31
C ALA A 108 -12.12 -4.38 3.05
N THR A 109 -11.73 -3.13 2.75
CA THR A 109 -10.80 -2.82 1.65
C THR A 109 -9.38 -3.22 2.04
N LEU A 110 -8.99 -2.95 3.28
CA LEU A 110 -7.68 -3.32 3.81
C LEU A 110 -7.54 -4.84 3.94
N ASP A 111 -8.58 -5.55 4.39
CA ASP A 111 -8.58 -7.02 4.47
C ASP A 111 -8.33 -7.64 3.09
N SER A 112 -9.03 -7.16 2.05
CA SER A 112 -8.80 -7.59 0.68
C SER A 112 -7.38 -7.24 0.19
N ALA A 113 -6.88 -6.08 0.59
CA ALA A 113 -5.54 -5.64 0.25
C ALA A 113 -4.45 -6.50 0.93
N PHE A 114 -4.65 -6.92 2.19
CA PHE A 114 -3.76 -7.85 2.88
C PHE A 114 -3.68 -9.21 2.19
N LEU A 115 -4.82 -9.77 1.76
CA LEU A 115 -4.85 -11.02 1.00
C LEU A 115 -4.08 -10.91 -0.32
N THR A 116 -4.29 -9.81 -1.05
CA THR A 116 -3.58 -9.55 -2.30
C THR A 116 -2.08 -9.35 -2.06
N HIS A 117 -1.71 -8.55 -1.06
CA HIS A 117 -0.32 -8.34 -0.67
C HIS A 117 0.37 -9.65 -0.29
N ARG A 118 -0.30 -10.51 0.50
CA ARG A 118 0.23 -11.84 0.85
C ARG A 118 0.47 -12.69 -0.39
N SER A 119 -0.51 -12.79 -1.29
CA SER A 119 -0.37 -13.53 -2.54
C SER A 119 0.79 -13.03 -3.41
N MET A 120 1.02 -11.71 -3.44
CA MET A 120 2.16 -11.13 -4.16
C MET A 120 3.51 -11.54 -3.55
N LEU A 121 3.61 -11.53 -2.21
CA LEU A 121 4.82 -11.96 -1.51
C LEU A 121 5.08 -13.46 -1.66
N ASP A 122 4.03 -14.29 -1.65
CA ASP A 122 4.15 -15.73 -1.87
C ASP A 122 4.65 -16.03 -3.28
N THR A 123 4.12 -15.34 -4.29
CA THR A 123 4.60 -15.43 -5.68
C THR A 123 6.05 -15.00 -5.79
N LEU A 124 6.42 -13.90 -5.15
CA LEU A 124 7.80 -13.41 -5.14
C LEU A 124 8.75 -14.43 -4.47
N ALA A 125 8.35 -14.98 -3.32
CA ALA A 125 9.13 -15.99 -2.62
C ALA A 125 9.32 -17.26 -3.46
N GLU A 126 8.29 -17.70 -4.19
CA GLU A 126 8.39 -18.82 -5.13
C GLU A 126 9.37 -18.52 -6.27
N CYS A 127 9.29 -17.34 -6.88
CA CYS A 127 10.22 -16.91 -7.91
C CYS A 127 11.67 -16.89 -7.42
N GLU A 128 11.91 -16.39 -6.20
CA GLU A 128 13.23 -16.36 -5.57
C GLU A 128 13.77 -17.78 -5.33
N VAL A 129 12.94 -18.70 -4.84
CA VAL A 129 13.34 -20.07 -4.56
C VAL A 129 13.59 -20.86 -5.85
N THR A 130 12.70 -20.71 -6.82
CA THR A 130 12.79 -21.47 -8.09
C THR A 130 13.71 -20.82 -9.11
N GLN A 131 14.11 -19.57 -8.90
CA GLN A 131 14.84 -18.74 -9.87
C GLN A 131 14.12 -18.65 -11.23
N SER A 132 12.79 -18.75 -11.19
CA SER A 132 11.89 -18.66 -12.34
C SER A 132 11.02 -17.43 -12.23
N TRP A 133 11.13 -16.53 -13.20
CA TRP A 133 10.44 -15.24 -13.22
C TRP A 133 9.49 -15.18 -14.42
N PRO A 134 8.26 -15.73 -14.30
CA PRO A 134 7.32 -15.77 -15.42
C PRO A 134 6.86 -14.36 -15.80
N GLY A 135 7.03 -14.02 -17.07
CA GLY A 135 6.48 -12.80 -17.65
C GLY A 135 4.97 -12.91 -17.93
N ARG A 136 4.31 -11.79 -18.19
CA ARG A 136 2.88 -11.77 -18.56
C ARG A 136 2.58 -12.54 -19.86
N ALA A 137 3.53 -12.57 -20.78
CA ALA A 137 3.44 -13.29 -22.04
C ALA A 137 4.21 -14.61 -21.92
N HIS A 138 3.62 -15.60 -21.31
CA HIS A 138 4.06 -16.99 -21.21
C HIS A 138 5.34 -17.34 -22.00
N HIS A 139 6.53 -16.99 -21.51
CA HIS A 139 7.84 -17.44 -21.95
C HIS A 139 8.06 -17.44 -23.47
N GLY A 140 7.83 -16.31 -24.14
CA GLY A 140 8.15 -16.15 -25.57
C GLY A 140 7.05 -16.59 -26.53
N ASN A 141 5.89 -16.99 -26.07
CA ASN A 141 4.74 -17.23 -26.94
C ASN A 141 4.20 -15.91 -27.51
N VAL A 142 3.83 -15.94 -28.79
CA VAL A 142 3.15 -14.81 -29.42
C VAL A 142 1.74 -14.68 -28.84
N VAL A 143 1.45 -13.51 -28.26
CA VAL A 143 0.10 -13.19 -27.78
C VAL A 143 -0.65 -12.46 -28.89
N GLN A 144 -1.76 -13.06 -29.34
CA GLN A 144 -2.68 -12.39 -30.26
C GLN A 144 -3.57 -11.44 -29.44
N ILE A 145 -3.68 -10.19 -29.87
CA ILE A 145 -4.54 -9.17 -29.26
C ILE A 145 -5.53 -8.68 -30.29
N GLU A 146 -6.77 -8.53 -29.89
CA GLU A 146 -7.83 -7.93 -30.69
C GLU A 146 -7.94 -6.44 -30.36
N ALA A 147 -8.24 -5.64 -31.37
CA ALA A 147 -8.47 -4.21 -31.16
C ALA A 147 -9.76 -4.02 -30.34
N PRO A 148 -9.80 -3.05 -29.39
CA PRO A 148 -11.02 -2.75 -28.67
C PRO A 148 -12.17 -2.32 -29.63
N ASP A 149 -13.41 -2.67 -29.29
CA ASP A 149 -14.59 -2.44 -30.14
C ASP A 149 -14.75 -1.00 -30.59
N TYR A 150 -14.29 -0.01 -29.79
CA TYR A 150 -14.35 1.41 -30.15
C TYR A 150 -13.33 1.82 -31.24
N MET A 151 -12.45 0.92 -31.66
CA MET A 151 -11.47 1.12 -32.75
C MET A 151 -11.86 0.41 -34.06
N LEU A 152 -12.94 -0.36 -34.04
CA LEU A 152 -13.53 -1.06 -35.19
C LEU A 152 -14.78 -0.34 -35.66
#